data_a5a6799c9071ce643b8116cfd147d1e1
#
_entry.id   a5a6799c9071ce643b8116cfd147d1e1
#
_cell.length_a   1.000
_cell.length_b   1.000
_cell.length_c   1.000
_cell.angle_alpha   90.00
_cell.angle_beta   90.00
_cell.angle_gamma   90.00
#
_symmetry.space_group_name_H-M   'P 1'
#
loop_
_entity.id
_entity.type
_entity.pdbx_description
1 polymer ?
#
loop_
_entity_poly.entity_id
_entity_poly.type
_entity_poly.pdbx_seq_one_letter_code
_entity_poly.pdbx_strand_id
1 'polypeptide(L)'
;MMLKKLLLSAGLILSSSVYAETSILNASYDVTREFYKEYNEAFAKYWKDKTGEVVTINQSHGGSSKQARSVIEGLEADVVTFNQNSDIDVIADSGKISKEWTKKYPNNSSPTLSTTVFLVRKGNPKKIRDWNDLLRDNVASIIPNPKTSGNGRYTYLAAWGSVIKKGGDDTKAKEFVTKLFKKVPVLDTGGRGASTTFVQRGIGDVLITFENEVFLIKKESGTDDFDVVYP
;
A
#
# COMPACT_ATOMS: atom_id res chain seq x y z
N MET A 1 -81.95 -26.06 6.91
CA MET A 1 -80.75 -26.79 6.37
C MET A 1 -79.89 -25.70 5.69
N MET A 2 -78.94 -25.06 6.43
CA MET A 2 -78.10 -23.98 5.95
C MET A 2 -76.71 -24.48 5.70
N LEU A 3 -76.29 -24.43 4.44
CA LEU A 3 -74.96 -24.84 3.96
C LEU A 3 -73.93 -23.68 4.20
N LYS A 4 -73.04 -23.88 5.16
CA LYS A 4 -71.91 -22.91 5.39
C LYS A 4 -70.87 -23.15 4.31
N LYS A 5 -70.64 -22.12 3.46
CA LYS A 5 -69.57 -22.06 2.52
C LYS A 5 -68.25 -21.60 3.29
N LEU A 6 -67.29 -22.50 3.36
CA LEU A 6 -65.94 -22.23 3.89
C LEU A 6 -65.10 -21.64 2.76
N LEU A 7 -64.79 -20.34 2.84
CA LEU A 7 -63.85 -19.70 1.95
C LEU A 7 -62.41 -19.92 2.50
N LEU A 8 -61.67 -20.75 1.80
CA LEU A 8 -60.24 -20.97 2.03
C LEU A 8 -59.47 -19.86 1.33
N SER A 9 -59.01 -18.82 2.06
CA SER A 9 -58.12 -17.80 1.54
C SER A 9 -56.69 -18.34 1.62
N ALA A 10 -56.13 -18.74 0.48
CA ALA A 10 -54.70 -19.06 0.32
C ALA A 10 -53.92 -17.77 0.36
N GLY A 11 -53.31 -17.48 1.50
CA GLY A 11 -52.34 -16.38 1.63
C GLY A 11 -51.03 -16.74 0.90
N LEU A 12 -50.76 -16.06 -0.21
CA LEU A 12 -49.46 -16.10 -0.87
C LEU A 12 -48.47 -15.38 0.05
N ILE A 13 -47.63 -16.13 0.75
CA ILE A 13 -46.48 -15.59 1.47
C ILE A 13 -45.40 -15.28 0.41
N LEU A 14 -45.34 -14.05 -0.05
CA LEU A 14 -44.19 -13.53 -0.78
C LEU A 14 -42.98 -13.47 0.19
N SER A 15 -42.18 -14.52 0.20
CA SER A 15 -40.87 -14.49 0.84
C SER A 15 -39.98 -13.53 0.03
N SER A 16 -39.94 -12.26 0.43
CA SER A 16 -38.88 -11.34 0.01
C SER A 16 -37.58 -11.86 0.56
N SER A 17 -36.76 -12.44 -0.31
CA SER A 17 -35.36 -12.75 0.03
C SER A 17 -34.67 -11.42 0.32
N VAL A 18 -34.48 -11.11 1.61
CA VAL A 18 -33.60 -10.05 2.03
C VAL A 18 -32.20 -10.57 1.72
N TYR A 19 -31.64 -10.17 0.58
CA TYR A 19 -30.23 -10.38 0.32
C TYR A 19 -29.47 -9.51 1.31
N ALA A 20 -28.82 -10.11 2.30
CA ALA A 20 -27.88 -9.40 3.12
C ALA A 20 -26.78 -8.88 2.19
N GLU A 21 -26.52 -7.56 2.23
CA GLU A 21 -25.44 -6.95 1.46
C GLU A 21 -24.11 -7.53 1.96
N THR A 22 -23.38 -8.21 1.08
CA THR A 22 -22.05 -8.75 1.40
C THR A 22 -21.06 -7.60 1.48
N SER A 23 -20.41 -7.45 2.63
CA SER A 23 -19.37 -6.44 2.86
C SER A 23 -18.01 -7.10 3.01
N ILE A 24 -16.99 -6.57 2.31
CA ILE A 24 -15.60 -7.03 2.37
C ILE A 24 -14.74 -5.85 2.84
N LEU A 25 -13.82 -6.09 3.78
CA LEU A 25 -12.80 -5.12 4.18
C LEU A 25 -11.44 -5.51 3.61
N ASN A 26 -10.90 -4.66 2.72
CA ASN A 26 -9.54 -4.76 2.21
C ASN A 26 -8.60 -3.84 3.01
N ALA A 27 -7.68 -4.41 3.77
CA ALA A 27 -6.61 -3.68 4.43
C ALA A 27 -5.36 -3.69 3.54
N SER A 28 -4.91 -2.50 3.11
CA SER A 28 -3.78 -2.39 2.20
C SER A 28 -2.77 -1.31 2.60
N TYR A 29 -1.58 -1.36 2.00
CA TYR A 29 -0.63 -0.27 2.14
C TYR A 29 -1.07 0.96 1.35
N ASP A 30 -0.70 2.14 1.82
CA ASP A 30 -1.33 3.42 1.48
C ASP A 30 -1.15 3.89 0.02
N VAL A 31 -0.09 3.45 -0.67
CA VAL A 31 0.13 3.81 -2.09
C VAL A 31 -0.78 3.07 -3.07
N THR A 32 -1.52 2.05 -2.62
CA THR A 32 -2.50 1.34 -3.47
C THR A 32 -3.92 1.88 -3.38
N ARG A 33 -4.14 2.96 -2.66
CA ARG A 33 -5.47 3.54 -2.42
C ARG A 33 -6.24 3.79 -3.71
N GLU A 34 -5.64 4.49 -4.66
CA GLU A 34 -6.27 4.87 -5.91
C GLU A 34 -6.49 3.65 -6.81
N PHE A 35 -5.52 2.73 -6.84
CA PHE A 35 -5.66 1.45 -7.54
C PHE A 35 -6.87 0.67 -7.04
N TYR A 36 -7.02 0.51 -5.72
CA TYR A 36 -8.15 -0.24 -5.18
C TYR A 36 -9.47 0.50 -5.31
N LYS A 37 -9.49 1.81 -5.37
CA LYS A 37 -10.71 2.55 -5.69
C LYS A 37 -11.26 2.12 -7.05
N GLU A 38 -10.42 2.17 -8.10
CA GLU A 38 -10.81 1.76 -9.46
C GLU A 38 -11.08 0.25 -9.55
N TYR A 39 -10.23 -0.58 -8.93
CA TYR A 39 -10.36 -2.03 -8.94
C TYR A 39 -11.64 -2.50 -8.26
N ASN A 40 -11.99 -1.95 -7.11
CA ASN A 40 -13.16 -2.36 -6.34
C ASN A 40 -14.47 -2.04 -7.08
N GLU A 41 -14.54 -0.90 -7.77
CA GLU A 41 -15.68 -0.56 -8.63
C GLU A 41 -15.84 -1.59 -9.75
N ALA A 42 -14.74 -1.93 -10.43
CA ALA A 42 -14.73 -2.93 -11.51
C ALA A 42 -15.09 -4.33 -10.98
N PHE A 43 -14.55 -4.72 -9.82
CA PHE A 43 -14.83 -6.02 -9.21
C PHE A 43 -16.29 -6.12 -8.74
N ALA A 44 -16.83 -5.09 -8.09
CA ALA A 44 -18.21 -5.09 -7.63
C ALA A 44 -19.19 -5.23 -8.81
N LYS A 45 -18.92 -4.54 -9.93
CA LYS A 45 -19.70 -4.70 -11.16
C LYS A 45 -19.58 -6.10 -11.72
N TYR A 46 -18.37 -6.64 -11.87
CA TYR A 46 -18.12 -8.00 -12.36
C TYR A 46 -18.84 -9.03 -11.51
N TRP A 47 -18.77 -8.91 -10.18
CA TRP A 47 -19.39 -9.84 -9.25
C TRP A 47 -20.91 -9.84 -9.37
N LYS A 48 -21.51 -8.65 -9.43
CA LYS A 48 -22.94 -8.48 -9.65
C LYS A 48 -23.41 -9.07 -10.98
N ASP A 49 -22.67 -8.80 -12.07
CA ASP A 49 -23.02 -9.33 -13.39
C ASP A 49 -22.92 -10.86 -13.43
N LYS A 50 -21.96 -11.45 -12.71
CA LYS A 50 -21.72 -12.90 -12.69
C LYS A 50 -22.64 -13.66 -11.75
N THR A 51 -22.98 -13.11 -10.59
CA THR A 51 -23.68 -13.83 -9.50
C THR A 51 -25.05 -13.27 -9.17
N GLY A 52 -25.34 -12.05 -9.58
CA GLY A 52 -26.52 -11.28 -9.15
C GLY A 52 -26.37 -10.66 -7.75
N GLU A 53 -25.28 -10.96 -7.04
CA GLU A 53 -25.02 -10.46 -5.67
C GLU A 53 -24.36 -9.09 -5.68
N VAL A 54 -24.82 -8.20 -4.79
CA VAL A 54 -24.19 -6.91 -4.56
C VAL A 54 -23.16 -7.04 -3.46
N VAL A 55 -21.92 -6.60 -3.74
CA VAL A 55 -20.82 -6.56 -2.76
C VAL A 55 -20.36 -5.14 -2.56
N THR A 56 -20.24 -4.73 -1.29
CA THR A 56 -19.61 -3.47 -0.89
C THR A 56 -18.18 -3.75 -0.41
N ILE A 57 -17.17 -3.03 -0.97
CA ILE A 57 -15.78 -3.24 -0.61
C ILE A 57 -15.28 -2.01 0.13
N ASN A 58 -15.11 -2.16 1.44
CA ASN A 58 -14.52 -1.17 2.31
C ASN A 58 -12.99 -1.24 2.26
N GLN A 59 -12.34 -0.12 2.55
CA GLN A 59 -10.89 -0.01 2.47
C GLN A 59 -10.31 0.59 3.76
N SER A 60 -9.20 -0.02 4.22
CA SER A 60 -8.34 0.55 5.25
C SER A 60 -6.93 0.68 4.67
N HIS A 61 -6.42 1.92 4.59
CA HIS A 61 -5.11 2.21 4.03
C HIS A 61 -4.17 2.82 5.05
N GLY A 62 -2.91 2.41 5.03
CA GLY A 62 -1.88 2.95 5.92
C GLY A 62 -0.50 2.39 5.59
N GLY A 63 0.51 2.74 6.37
CA GLY A 63 1.81 2.08 6.23
C GLY A 63 1.67 0.57 6.45
N SER A 64 2.29 -0.25 5.60
CA SER A 64 2.13 -1.71 5.55
C SER A 64 2.25 -2.36 6.94
N SER A 65 3.32 -2.07 7.67
CA SER A 65 3.53 -2.63 9.00
C SER A 65 2.57 -2.12 10.07
N LYS A 66 2.04 -0.89 9.88
CA LYS A 66 0.97 -0.38 10.76
C LYS A 66 -0.32 -1.16 10.53
N GLN A 67 -0.68 -1.39 9.27
CA GLN A 67 -1.87 -2.18 8.91
C GLN A 67 -1.75 -3.63 9.38
N ALA A 68 -0.58 -4.26 9.23
CA ALA A 68 -0.36 -5.61 9.75
C ALA A 68 -0.61 -5.70 11.26
N ARG A 69 -0.13 -4.73 12.03
CA ARG A 69 -0.42 -4.66 13.47
C ARG A 69 -1.91 -4.47 13.76
N SER A 70 -2.59 -3.58 13.03
CA SER A 70 -4.04 -3.38 13.21
C SER A 70 -4.82 -4.69 13.00
N VAL A 71 -4.45 -5.49 11.98
CA VAL A 71 -5.07 -6.80 11.73
C VAL A 71 -4.81 -7.77 12.89
N ILE A 72 -3.58 -7.83 13.41
CA ILE A 72 -3.24 -8.68 14.56
C ILE A 72 -4.04 -8.24 15.80
N GLU A 73 -4.18 -6.93 16.01
CA GLU A 73 -4.87 -6.31 17.14
C GLU A 73 -6.41 -6.32 17.04
N GLY A 74 -6.97 -6.84 15.93
CA GLY A 74 -8.42 -7.06 15.83
C GLY A 74 -9.14 -6.36 14.69
N LEU A 75 -8.44 -5.71 13.75
CA LEU A 75 -9.07 -5.25 12.51
C LEU A 75 -9.53 -6.48 11.71
N GLU A 76 -10.82 -6.63 11.55
CA GLU A 76 -11.45 -7.76 10.83
C GLU A 76 -11.36 -7.52 9.32
N ALA A 77 -10.17 -7.73 8.76
CA ALA A 77 -9.93 -7.62 7.33
C ALA A 77 -10.15 -8.97 6.65
N ASP A 78 -10.94 -8.99 5.58
CA ASP A 78 -11.16 -10.16 4.72
C ASP A 78 -10.02 -10.36 3.73
N VAL A 79 -9.40 -9.26 3.30
CA VAL A 79 -8.26 -9.24 2.38
C VAL A 79 -7.17 -8.33 2.92
N VAL A 80 -5.92 -8.80 2.86
CA VAL A 80 -4.73 -7.99 3.16
C VAL A 80 -3.83 -7.92 1.95
N THR A 81 -3.37 -6.71 1.61
CA THR A 81 -2.41 -6.49 0.52
C THR A 81 -1.32 -5.56 1.00
N PHE A 82 -0.15 -6.13 1.28
CA PHE A 82 0.99 -5.40 1.80
C PHE A 82 2.18 -5.49 0.85
N ASN A 83 3.07 -4.54 0.95
CA ASN A 83 4.24 -4.47 0.07
C ASN A 83 5.45 -5.23 0.60
N GLN A 84 5.34 -5.92 1.74
CA GLN A 84 6.40 -6.78 2.27
C GLN A 84 5.84 -8.12 2.75
N ASN A 85 6.49 -9.21 2.38
CA ASN A 85 6.17 -10.55 2.85
C ASN A 85 6.23 -10.65 4.39
N SER A 86 7.22 -10.04 5.03
CA SER A 86 7.34 -10.03 6.50
C SER A 86 6.13 -9.43 7.22
N ASP A 87 5.41 -8.50 6.60
CA ASP A 87 4.17 -7.95 7.16
C ASP A 87 2.98 -8.93 7.03
N ILE A 88 3.00 -9.81 6.03
CA ILE A 88 2.04 -10.92 5.91
C ILE A 88 2.43 -12.06 6.84
N ASP A 89 3.75 -12.37 6.96
CA ASP A 89 4.25 -13.46 7.80
C ASP A 89 3.86 -13.26 9.27
N VAL A 90 3.95 -12.05 9.82
CA VAL A 90 3.53 -11.80 11.22
C VAL A 90 2.03 -12.01 11.43
N ILE A 91 1.18 -11.79 10.42
CA ILE A 91 -0.24 -12.12 10.48
C ILE A 91 -0.43 -13.63 10.44
N ALA A 92 0.33 -14.33 9.60
CA ALA A 92 0.32 -15.80 9.55
C ALA A 92 0.81 -16.43 10.88
N ASP A 93 1.84 -15.86 11.49
CA ASP A 93 2.34 -16.29 12.80
C ASP A 93 1.32 -16.05 13.93
N SER A 94 0.46 -15.05 13.80
CA SER A 94 -0.66 -14.83 14.72
C SER A 94 -1.83 -15.82 14.53
N GLY A 95 -1.77 -16.70 13.52
CA GLY A 95 -2.79 -17.71 13.23
C GLY A 95 -4.00 -17.23 12.43
N LYS A 96 -4.01 -15.97 11.99
CA LYS A 96 -5.17 -15.39 11.25
C LYS A 96 -5.22 -15.81 9.79
N ILE A 97 -4.09 -16.18 9.19
CA ILE A 97 -4.00 -16.71 7.83
C ILE A 97 -3.05 -17.91 7.79
N SER A 98 -3.11 -18.69 6.72
CA SER A 98 -2.20 -19.82 6.52
C SER A 98 -0.74 -19.38 6.42
N LYS A 99 0.20 -20.13 7.02
CA LYS A 99 1.65 -19.96 6.82
C LYS A 99 2.10 -20.24 5.37
N GLU A 100 1.27 -20.97 4.62
CA GLU A 100 1.49 -21.24 3.20
C GLU A 100 0.84 -20.19 2.26
N TRP A 101 0.56 -19.00 2.76
CA TRP A 101 -0.11 -17.94 2.03
C TRP A 101 0.54 -17.62 0.66
N THR A 102 1.85 -17.78 0.55
CA THR A 102 2.59 -17.55 -0.72
C THR A 102 2.19 -18.50 -1.83
N LYS A 103 1.67 -19.70 -1.48
CA LYS A 103 1.23 -20.72 -2.46
C LYS A 103 -0.21 -20.53 -2.90
N LYS A 104 -0.96 -19.63 -2.27
CA LYS A 104 -2.41 -19.51 -2.47
C LYS A 104 -2.78 -18.88 -3.81
N TYR A 105 -1.95 -17.99 -4.32
CA TYR A 105 -2.16 -17.27 -5.58
C TYR A 105 -0.92 -17.31 -6.46
N PRO A 106 -1.06 -17.03 -7.77
CA PRO A 106 0.09 -16.95 -8.68
C PRO A 106 1.17 -15.95 -8.21
N ASN A 107 2.40 -16.12 -8.71
CA ASN A 107 3.55 -15.24 -8.42
C ASN A 107 3.84 -15.09 -6.92
N ASN A 108 3.76 -16.19 -6.17
CA ASN A 108 3.91 -16.19 -4.71
C ASN A 108 2.94 -15.22 -4.00
N SER A 109 1.72 -15.15 -4.49
CA SER A 109 0.68 -14.23 -4.01
C SER A 109 1.06 -12.75 -4.16
N SER A 110 1.90 -12.41 -5.16
CA SER A 110 2.35 -11.05 -5.44
C SER A 110 1.64 -10.51 -6.69
N PRO A 111 0.69 -9.58 -6.54
CA PRO A 111 -0.09 -9.07 -7.67
C PRO A 111 0.66 -8.07 -8.54
N THR A 112 1.70 -7.42 -8.00
CA THR A 112 2.44 -6.34 -8.68
C THR A 112 3.93 -6.39 -8.36
N LEU A 113 4.73 -5.76 -9.23
CA LEU A 113 6.17 -5.53 -9.05
C LEU A 113 6.45 -4.04 -9.15
N SER A 114 7.45 -3.56 -8.41
CA SER A 114 7.94 -2.19 -8.48
C SER A 114 9.41 -2.13 -8.06
N THR A 115 10.03 -0.97 -8.22
CA THR A 115 11.41 -0.72 -7.77
C THR A 115 11.48 0.59 -6.99
N THR A 116 12.56 0.75 -6.22
CA THR A 116 12.85 1.99 -5.51
C THR A 116 13.54 2.98 -6.45
N VAL A 117 13.01 4.20 -6.50
CA VAL A 117 13.52 5.29 -7.33
C VAL A 117 13.65 6.57 -6.50
N PHE A 118 14.36 7.56 -7.04
CA PHE A 118 14.40 8.91 -6.50
C PHE A 118 13.53 9.83 -7.35
N LEU A 119 12.55 10.47 -6.74
CA LEU A 119 11.79 11.56 -7.32
C LEU A 119 12.44 12.86 -6.89
N VAL A 120 12.97 13.64 -7.84
CA VAL A 120 13.67 14.90 -7.60
C VAL A 120 12.90 16.06 -8.21
N ARG A 121 13.20 17.29 -7.74
CA ARG A 121 12.63 18.50 -8.32
C ARG A 121 13.01 18.61 -9.80
N LYS A 122 12.16 19.24 -10.61
CA LYS A 122 12.37 19.41 -12.06
C LYS A 122 13.75 19.99 -12.37
N GLY A 123 14.41 19.41 -13.37
CA GLY A 123 15.76 19.77 -13.76
C GLY A 123 16.85 19.28 -12.80
N ASN A 124 16.47 18.54 -11.75
CA ASN A 124 17.41 17.99 -10.75
C ASN A 124 18.46 19.02 -10.27
N PRO A 125 18.05 20.15 -9.68
CA PRO A 125 18.95 21.26 -9.36
C PRO A 125 20.06 20.86 -8.39
N LYS A 126 19.85 19.84 -7.57
CA LYS A 126 20.83 19.27 -6.66
C LYS A 126 21.73 18.21 -7.30
N LYS A 127 21.54 17.89 -8.58
CA LYS A 127 22.33 16.89 -9.32
C LYS A 127 22.43 15.56 -8.56
N ILE A 128 21.31 15.06 -8.05
CA ILE A 128 21.21 13.80 -7.33
C ILE A 128 21.16 12.68 -8.36
N ARG A 129 22.12 11.75 -8.34
CA ARG A 129 22.24 10.65 -9.28
C ARG A 129 22.33 9.29 -8.60
N ASP A 130 22.83 9.25 -7.37
CA ASP A 130 23.11 8.02 -6.66
C ASP A 130 22.91 8.22 -5.15
N TRP A 131 22.88 7.12 -4.42
CA TRP A 131 22.70 7.07 -2.96
C TRP A 131 23.67 7.96 -2.20
N ASN A 132 24.96 8.03 -2.63
CA ASN A 132 25.97 8.87 -1.97
C ASN A 132 25.62 10.37 -2.01
N ASP A 133 24.90 10.83 -3.03
CA ASP A 133 24.49 12.22 -3.15
C ASP A 133 23.51 12.64 -2.03
N LEU A 134 22.78 11.66 -1.46
CA LEU A 134 21.84 11.90 -0.38
C LEU A 134 22.53 12.30 0.94
N LEU A 135 23.82 12.01 1.08
CA LEU A 135 24.58 12.37 2.28
C LEU A 135 25.15 13.80 2.24
N ARG A 136 25.09 14.50 1.11
CA ARG A 136 25.55 15.89 1.00
C ARG A 136 24.74 16.81 1.92
N ASP A 137 25.41 17.79 2.57
CA ASP A 137 24.78 18.66 3.57
C ASP A 137 23.62 19.50 3.02
N ASN A 138 23.69 19.83 1.74
CA ASN A 138 22.67 20.63 1.06
C ASN A 138 21.56 19.80 0.41
N VAL A 139 21.42 18.51 0.75
CA VAL A 139 20.38 17.61 0.25
C VAL A 139 19.52 17.13 1.40
N ALA A 140 18.22 17.38 1.30
CA ALA A 140 17.20 16.91 2.23
C ALA A 140 16.38 15.78 1.59
N SER A 141 16.47 14.59 2.14
CA SER A 141 15.74 13.40 1.67
C SER A 141 14.44 13.19 2.43
N ILE A 142 13.37 12.89 1.73
CA ILE A 142 12.10 12.47 2.32
C ILE A 142 11.99 10.95 2.19
N ILE A 143 11.86 10.28 3.33
CA ILE A 143 11.78 8.83 3.46
C ILE A 143 10.70 8.51 4.49
N PRO A 144 9.74 7.61 4.20
CA PRO A 144 8.79 7.20 5.22
C PRO A 144 9.47 6.36 6.31
N ASN A 145 8.86 6.36 7.51
CA ASN A 145 9.41 5.68 8.67
C ASN A 145 9.46 4.15 8.47
N PRO A 146 10.62 3.50 8.52
CA PRO A 146 10.74 2.05 8.31
C PRO A 146 10.07 1.20 9.40
N LYS A 147 9.75 1.78 10.55
CA LYS A 147 9.00 1.09 11.62
C LYS A 147 7.51 0.93 11.32
N THR A 148 6.97 1.74 10.42
CA THR A 148 5.53 1.77 10.10
C THR A 148 5.23 1.53 8.63
N SER A 149 6.22 1.73 7.76
CA SER A 149 6.09 1.72 6.30
C SER A 149 6.98 0.67 5.66
N GLY A 150 6.41 -0.19 4.84
CA GLY A 150 7.18 -1.10 3.99
C GLY A 150 8.02 -0.36 2.95
N ASN A 151 7.54 0.78 2.41
CA ASN A 151 8.37 1.65 1.55
C ASN A 151 9.63 2.13 2.30
N GLY A 152 9.49 2.56 3.56
CA GLY A 152 10.63 2.93 4.41
C GLY A 152 11.61 1.77 4.62
N ARG A 153 11.11 0.53 4.80
CA ARG A 153 11.97 -0.66 4.89
C ARG A 153 12.69 -0.96 3.59
N TYR A 154 12.02 -0.89 2.44
CA TYR A 154 12.67 -1.07 1.14
C TYR A 154 13.71 0.01 0.89
N THR A 155 13.45 1.26 1.25
CA THR A 155 14.44 2.34 1.17
C THR A 155 15.66 2.05 2.04
N TYR A 156 15.46 1.56 3.27
CA TYR A 156 16.55 1.14 4.16
C TYR A 156 17.39 0.04 3.53
N LEU A 157 16.73 -1.02 3.02
CA LEU A 157 17.40 -2.16 2.39
C LEU A 157 18.12 -1.76 1.09
N ALA A 158 17.53 -0.91 0.27
CA ALA A 158 18.14 -0.43 -0.97
C ALA A 158 19.37 0.45 -0.68
N ALA A 159 19.30 1.31 0.33
CA ALA A 159 20.44 2.11 0.79
C ALA A 159 21.57 1.22 1.32
N TRP A 160 21.25 0.22 2.13
CA TRP A 160 22.21 -0.78 2.60
C TRP A 160 22.85 -1.53 1.45
N GLY A 161 22.01 -2.09 0.57
CA GLY A 161 22.46 -2.86 -0.61
C GLY A 161 23.34 -2.06 -1.57
N SER A 162 23.11 -0.74 -1.68
CA SER A 162 23.93 0.14 -2.52
C SER A 162 25.40 0.19 -2.04
N VAL A 163 25.62 0.16 -0.73
CA VAL A 163 26.97 0.14 -0.14
C VAL A 163 27.63 -1.22 -0.36
N ILE A 164 26.90 -2.31 -0.12
CA ILE A 164 27.41 -3.68 -0.35
C ILE A 164 27.77 -3.88 -1.82
N LYS A 165 26.89 -3.47 -2.74
CA LYS A 165 27.11 -3.59 -4.19
C LYS A 165 28.39 -2.84 -4.65
N LYS A 166 28.77 -1.78 -3.97
CA LYS A 166 29.99 -1.00 -4.25
C LYS A 166 31.26 -1.54 -3.53
N GLY A 167 31.18 -2.75 -2.96
CA GLY A 167 32.30 -3.38 -2.26
C GLY A 167 32.47 -2.94 -0.80
N GLY A 168 31.47 -2.31 -0.22
CA GLY A 168 31.40 -2.05 1.22
C GLY A 168 31.01 -3.29 2.01
N ASP A 169 31.08 -3.20 3.32
CA ASP A 169 30.68 -4.21 4.30
C ASP A 169 29.47 -3.73 5.14
N ASP A 170 28.97 -4.58 6.00
CA ASP A 170 27.82 -4.28 6.86
C ASP A 170 28.10 -3.11 7.81
N THR A 171 29.32 -2.91 8.25
CA THR A 171 29.71 -1.78 9.09
C THR A 171 29.54 -0.47 8.35
N LYS A 172 30.06 -0.38 7.13
CA LYS A 172 29.93 0.79 6.25
C LYS A 172 28.49 1.02 5.85
N ALA A 173 27.74 -0.06 5.55
CA ALA A 173 26.31 0.04 5.23
C ALA A 173 25.51 0.59 6.41
N LYS A 174 25.76 0.12 7.64
CA LYS A 174 25.16 0.63 8.86
C LYS A 174 25.47 2.11 9.10
N GLU A 175 26.71 2.52 8.91
CA GLU A 175 27.11 3.94 9.01
C GLU A 175 26.38 4.79 7.98
N PHE A 176 26.31 4.32 6.73
CA PHE A 176 25.63 5.02 5.63
C PHE A 176 24.16 5.26 5.96
N VAL A 177 23.41 4.19 6.26
CA VAL A 177 21.97 4.32 6.57
C VAL A 177 21.73 5.14 7.83
N THR A 178 22.62 5.05 8.82
CA THR A 178 22.52 5.88 10.02
C THR A 178 22.67 7.38 9.69
N LYS A 179 23.65 7.74 8.86
CA LYS A 179 23.83 9.12 8.39
C LYS A 179 22.64 9.59 7.57
N LEU A 180 22.16 8.76 6.65
CA LEU A 180 21.01 9.08 5.80
C LEU A 180 19.76 9.38 6.64
N PHE A 181 19.38 8.47 7.53
CA PHE A 181 18.16 8.62 8.33
C PHE A 181 18.23 9.76 9.36
N LYS A 182 19.42 10.10 9.87
CA LYS A 182 19.61 11.28 10.74
C LYS A 182 19.32 12.60 10.04
N LYS A 183 19.43 12.64 8.71
CA LYS A 183 19.21 13.85 7.90
C LYS A 183 17.77 13.98 7.38
N VAL A 184 16.94 12.98 7.59
CA VAL A 184 15.53 13.00 7.15
C VAL A 184 14.75 13.98 8.01
N PRO A 185 14.21 15.08 7.45
CA PRO A 185 13.55 16.10 8.26
C PRO A 185 12.17 15.67 8.76
N VAL A 186 11.50 14.78 8.04
CA VAL A 186 10.16 14.27 8.38
C VAL A 186 10.10 12.77 8.11
N LEU A 187 9.73 11.99 9.11
CA LEU A 187 9.50 10.55 9.02
C LEU A 187 7.99 10.29 9.01
N ASP A 188 7.38 10.37 7.84
CA ASP A 188 5.97 10.08 7.65
C ASP A 188 5.65 8.59 7.93
N THR A 189 4.42 8.29 8.35
CA THR A 189 4.01 6.94 8.73
C THR A 189 3.89 5.96 7.56
N GLY A 190 3.82 6.46 6.32
CA GLY A 190 3.67 5.66 5.10
C GLY A 190 4.15 6.39 3.85
N GLY A 191 4.18 5.68 2.73
CA GLY A 191 4.63 6.21 1.44
C GLY A 191 3.79 7.40 0.98
N ARG A 192 2.47 7.32 1.13
CA ARG A 192 1.56 8.41 0.76
C ARG A 192 1.79 9.69 1.57
N GLY A 193 2.05 9.57 2.87
CA GLY A 193 2.41 10.71 3.72
C GLY A 193 3.70 11.38 3.22
N ALA A 194 4.73 10.58 2.90
CA ALA A 194 5.99 11.06 2.37
C ALA A 194 5.80 11.79 1.01
N SER A 195 4.97 11.23 0.12
CA SER A 195 4.61 11.88 -1.15
C SER A 195 3.91 13.22 -0.92
N THR A 196 2.97 13.30 0.01
CA THR A 196 2.28 14.55 0.40
C THR A 196 3.28 15.58 0.95
N THR A 197 4.20 15.16 1.82
CA THR A 197 5.24 16.03 2.38
C THR A 197 6.14 16.59 1.28
N PHE A 198 6.55 15.77 0.34
CA PHE A 198 7.41 16.19 -0.77
C PHE A 198 6.64 17.03 -1.78
N VAL A 199 5.52 16.54 -2.32
CA VAL A 199 4.80 17.16 -3.44
C VAL A 199 4.03 18.39 -2.99
N GLN A 200 3.13 18.24 -2.01
CA GLN A 200 2.17 19.29 -1.64
C GLN A 200 2.75 20.31 -0.68
N ARG A 201 3.59 19.86 0.27
CA ARG A 201 4.22 20.77 1.24
C ARG A 201 5.52 21.36 0.75
N GLY A 202 6.08 20.86 -0.37
CA GLY A 202 7.33 21.37 -0.94
C GLY A 202 8.58 21.08 -0.11
N ILE A 203 8.52 20.15 0.85
CA ILE A 203 9.62 19.83 1.76
C ILE A 203 10.56 18.80 1.13
N GLY A 204 11.87 19.03 1.20
CA GLY A 204 12.92 18.14 0.71
C GLY A 204 13.28 18.35 -0.76
N ASP A 205 14.45 17.85 -1.12
CA ASP A 205 15.03 17.90 -2.47
C ASP A 205 14.77 16.61 -3.26
N VAL A 206 14.59 15.49 -2.55
CA VAL A 206 14.37 14.16 -3.11
C VAL A 206 13.42 13.37 -2.23
N LEU A 207 12.48 12.66 -2.89
CA LEU A 207 11.64 11.64 -2.28
C LEU A 207 12.14 10.28 -2.74
N ILE A 208 12.42 9.39 -1.80
CA ILE A 208 12.73 7.98 -2.11
C ILE A 208 11.41 7.20 -2.03
N THR A 209 10.96 6.67 -3.17
CA THR A 209 9.65 6.03 -3.27
C THR A 209 9.68 4.87 -4.26
N PHE A 210 8.54 4.24 -4.48
CA PHE A 210 8.36 3.25 -5.53
C PHE A 210 8.08 3.89 -6.88
N GLU A 211 8.54 3.26 -7.95
CA GLU A 211 8.31 3.73 -9.31
C GLU A 211 6.82 3.92 -9.63
N ASN A 212 5.96 2.97 -9.21
CA ASN A 212 4.52 3.08 -9.42
C ASN A 212 3.89 4.29 -8.73
N GLU A 213 4.42 4.72 -7.58
CA GLU A 213 3.97 5.94 -6.89
C GLU A 213 4.30 7.20 -7.70
N VAL A 214 5.41 7.18 -8.44
CA VAL A 214 5.79 8.32 -9.31
C VAL A 214 4.75 8.54 -10.42
N PHE A 215 4.29 7.48 -11.06
CA PHE A 215 3.23 7.59 -12.08
C PHE A 215 1.94 8.17 -11.48
N LEU A 216 1.59 7.73 -10.29
CA LEU A 216 0.42 8.23 -9.57
C LEU A 216 0.57 9.72 -9.22
N ILE A 217 1.72 10.11 -8.65
CA ILE A 217 2.04 11.51 -8.34
C ILE A 217 1.91 12.39 -9.59
N LYS A 218 2.47 11.98 -10.71
CA LYS A 218 2.39 12.73 -11.97
C LYS A 218 0.94 12.85 -12.48
N LYS A 219 0.16 11.78 -12.40
CA LYS A 219 -1.26 11.76 -12.77
C LYS A 219 -2.09 12.73 -11.90
N GLU A 220 -1.86 12.73 -10.60
CA GLU A 220 -2.64 13.51 -9.65
C GLU A 220 -2.24 14.99 -9.60
N SER A 221 -0.92 15.28 -9.66
CA SER A 221 -0.44 16.65 -9.61
C SER A 221 -0.70 17.40 -10.92
N GLY A 222 -0.92 16.67 -12.01
CA GLY A 222 -1.10 17.26 -13.35
C GLY A 222 0.11 18.07 -13.83
N THR A 223 1.25 17.94 -13.14
CA THR A 223 2.45 18.72 -13.38
C THR A 223 3.62 17.85 -13.79
N ASP A 224 4.53 18.43 -14.56
CA ASP A 224 5.84 17.85 -14.89
C ASP A 224 6.96 18.45 -14.00
N ASP A 225 6.63 18.70 -12.72
CA ASP A 225 7.51 19.41 -11.76
C ASP A 225 8.59 18.50 -11.15
N PHE A 226 8.65 17.25 -11.59
CA PHE A 226 9.55 16.25 -11.01
C PHE A 226 10.22 15.41 -12.08
N ASP A 227 11.49 15.07 -11.83
CA ASP A 227 12.24 14.11 -12.63
C ASP A 227 12.50 12.82 -11.82
N VAL A 228 12.66 11.71 -12.52
CA VAL A 228 12.95 10.40 -11.90
C VAL A 228 14.41 10.06 -12.10
N VAL A 229 15.06 9.59 -11.03
CA VAL A 229 16.42 9.07 -11.05
C VAL A 229 16.39 7.61 -10.60
N TYR A 230 17.01 6.74 -11.37
CA TYR A 230 17.25 5.34 -11.05
C TYR A 230 18.67 5.19 -10.51
N PRO A 231 18.87 5.06 -9.19
CA PRO A 231 20.20 5.03 -8.57
C PRO A 231 20.92 3.69 -8.71
#